data_553afc4630257ec2eb07f69b65ab8310
#
_entry.id   553afc4630257ec2eb07f69b65ab8310
#
_cell.length_a   1.000
_cell.length_b   1.000
_cell.length_c   1.000
_cell.angle_alpha   90.00
_cell.angle_beta   90.00
_cell.angle_gamma   90.00
#
_symmetry.space_group_name_H-M   'P 1'
#
loop_
_entity.id
_entity.type
_entity.pdbx_description
1 polymer ?
#
loop_
_entity_poly.entity_id
_entity_poly.type
_entity_poly.pdbx_seq_one_letter_code
_entity_poly.pdbx_strand_id
1 'polypeptide(L)'
;MTQEKIKEKSEFGIEKVREERIKQQQAEELNRWIPKTKLGKLVKEGKVKNIDEALKQKVLESQIIDSLLKIKSDILNIGQAKGKFGGGKRRAWRQTQKKTKEGNIPTFTCMVVVGDEDGYIGLGSGKAKETLPARAKALRKAKLGIMKIKRGCASFDCTCGENHTVPYIVEGKSGSCKVKLIPAPQGTGLVAGDECKKILKLAGIRDVYSVSDGQKRTTINLAKACMEALSKTMEKI
;
A
#
# COMPACT_ATOMS: atom_id res chain seq x y z
N MET A 1 29.02 26.56 9.98
CA MET A 1 28.11 25.51 9.44
C MET A 1 27.45 24.86 10.64
N THR A 2 26.12 24.98 10.74
CA THR A 2 25.34 24.57 11.90
C THR A 2 25.29 23.04 12.02
N GLN A 3 25.30 22.52 13.24
CA GLN A 3 25.24 21.08 13.57
C GLN A 3 24.03 20.38 12.91
N GLU A 4 22.96 21.10 12.61
CA GLU A 4 21.80 20.62 11.87
C GLU A 4 22.13 20.20 10.43
N LYS A 5 22.92 21.00 9.68
CA LYS A 5 23.32 20.65 8.29
C LYS A 5 24.25 19.44 8.23
N ILE A 6 24.97 19.14 9.30
CA ILE A 6 25.81 17.93 9.38
C ILE A 6 24.94 16.72 9.67
N LYS A 7 23.93 16.83 10.53
CA LYS A 7 22.95 15.77 10.77
C LYS A 7 22.12 15.44 9.53
N GLU A 8 21.59 16.44 8.84
CA GLU A 8 20.83 16.22 7.57
C GLU A 8 21.67 15.52 6.50
N LYS A 9 22.95 15.89 6.33
CA LYS A 9 23.85 15.22 5.39
C LYS A 9 24.18 13.78 5.80
N SER A 10 24.30 13.49 7.10
CA SER A 10 24.53 12.13 7.59
C SER A 10 23.28 11.24 7.45
N GLU A 11 22.09 11.77 7.73
CA GLU A 11 20.83 11.07 7.55
C GLU A 11 20.56 10.75 6.07
N PHE A 12 20.79 11.73 5.18
CA PHE A 12 20.67 11.54 3.73
C PHE A 12 21.66 10.50 3.17
N GLY A 13 22.88 10.44 3.72
CA GLY A 13 23.86 9.40 3.36
C GLY A 13 23.42 8.00 3.80
N ILE A 14 22.86 7.89 5.01
CA ILE A 14 22.37 6.62 5.57
C ILE A 14 21.15 6.10 4.78
N GLU A 15 20.24 6.99 4.38
CA GLU A 15 19.08 6.63 3.57
C GLU A 15 19.49 6.09 2.19
N LYS A 16 20.43 6.73 1.50
CA LYS A 16 20.97 6.26 0.22
C LYS A 16 21.57 4.86 0.32
N VAL A 17 22.42 4.63 1.31
CA VAL A 17 23.04 3.31 1.53
C VAL A 17 21.98 2.25 1.84
N ARG A 18 20.93 2.62 2.56
CA ARG A 18 19.81 1.72 2.86
C ARG A 18 19.00 1.38 1.60
N GLU A 19 18.73 2.35 0.75
CA GLU A 19 18.05 2.14 -0.53
C GLU A 19 18.87 1.25 -1.48
N GLU A 20 20.16 1.47 -1.57
CA GLU A 20 21.06 0.65 -2.37
C GLU A 20 21.10 -0.80 -1.91
N ARG A 21 21.18 -1.04 -0.59
CA ARG A 21 21.09 -2.40 -0.03
C ARG A 21 19.77 -3.09 -0.36
N ILE A 22 18.66 -2.35 -0.27
CA ILE A 22 17.34 -2.89 -0.61
C ILE A 22 17.28 -3.26 -2.09
N LYS A 23 17.81 -2.40 -2.98
CA LYS A 23 17.88 -2.68 -4.42
C LYS A 23 18.74 -3.89 -4.74
N GLN A 24 19.90 -4.02 -4.07
CA GLN A 24 20.78 -5.18 -4.25
C GLN A 24 20.09 -6.48 -3.79
N GLN A 25 19.45 -6.48 -2.63
CA GLN A 25 18.69 -7.64 -2.13
C GLN A 25 17.56 -8.04 -3.09
N GLN A 26 16.81 -7.07 -3.62
CA GLN A 26 15.76 -7.33 -4.59
C GLN A 26 16.31 -7.92 -5.90
N ALA A 27 17.45 -7.41 -6.38
CA ALA A 27 18.10 -7.95 -7.57
C ALA A 27 18.59 -9.39 -7.36
N GLU A 28 19.16 -9.68 -6.18
CA GLU A 28 19.58 -11.05 -5.82
C GLU A 28 18.40 -12.02 -5.74
N GLU A 29 17.29 -11.58 -5.12
CA GLU A 29 16.06 -12.39 -5.05
C GLU A 29 15.48 -12.69 -6.43
N LEU A 30 15.49 -11.70 -7.35
CA LEU A 30 15.06 -11.90 -8.73
C LEU A 30 15.98 -12.85 -9.51
N ASN A 31 17.30 -12.77 -9.30
CA ASN A 31 18.25 -13.67 -9.95
C ASN A 31 18.07 -15.13 -9.48
N ARG A 32 17.77 -15.33 -8.18
CA ARG A 32 17.50 -16.67 -7.60
C ARG A 32 16.13 -17.22 -7.95
N TRP A 33 15.24 -16.37 -8.47
CA TRP A 33 13.87 -16.77 -8.77
C TRP A 33 13.79 -17.76 -9.93
N ILE A 34 13.18 -18.92 -9.67
CA ILE A 34 12.84 -19.92 -10.69
C ILE A 34 11.33 -19.87 -10.91
N PRO A 35 10.86 -19.39 -12.08
CA PRO A 35 9.43 -19.26 -12.35
C PRO A 35 8.75 -20.62 -12.45
N LYS A 36 7.63 -20.77 -11.75
CA LYS A 36 6.81 -22.00 -11.75
C LYS A 36 5.61 -21.88 -12.69
N THR A 37 5.11 -20.64 -12.91
CA THR A 37 3.96 -20.38 -13.75
C THR A 37 4.36 -20.09 -15.21
N LYS A 38 3.41 -20.30 -16.15
CA LYS A 38 3.62 -19.94 -17.57
C LYS A 38 3.92 -18.44 -17.71
N LEU A 39 3.15 -17.60 -17.01
CA LEU A 39 3.35 -16.16 -17.01
C LEU A 39 4.74 -15.77 -16.47
N GLY A 40 5.18 -16.40 -15.37
CA GLY A 40 6.49 -16.17 -14.79
C GLY A 40 7.64 -16.50 -15.76
N LYS A 41 7.51 -17.57 -16.54
CA LYS A 41 8.50 -17.93 -17.59
C LYS A 41 8.54 -16.86 -18.68
N LEU A 42 7.40 -16.43 -19.19
CA LEU A 42 7.30 -15.38 -20.22
C LEU A 42 7.88 -14.03 -19.77
N VAL A 43 7.65 -13.66 -18.50
CA VAL A 43 8.23 -12.45 -17.92
C VAL A 43 9.76 -12.58 -17.76
N LYS A 44 10.26 -13.72 -17.29
CA LYS A 44 11.70 -13.95 -17.16
C LYS A 44 12.42 -13.98 -18.53
N GLU A 45 11.75 -14.47 -19.58
CA GLU A 45 12.23 -14.44 -20.97
C GLU A 45 12.11 -13.04 -21.62
N GLY A 46 11.49 -12.07 -20.93
CA GLY A 46 11.32 -10.71 -21.44
C GLY A 46 10.26 -10.54 -22.53
N LYS A 47 9.41 -11.55 -22.74
CA LYS A 47 8.30 -11.50 -23.73
C LYS A 47 7.16 -10.60 -23.27
N VAL A 48 6.90 -10.53 -21.96
CA VAL A 48 5.90 -9.66 -21.34
C VAL A 48 6.65 -8.57 -20.56
N LYS A 49 6.58 -7.34 -21.04
CA LYS A 49 7.19 -6.15 -20.43
C LYS A 49 6.17 -5.25 -19.76
N ASN A 50 4.92 -5.30 -20.22
CA ASN A 50 3.85 -4.45 -19.72
C ASN A 50 3.10 -5.15 -18.59
N ILE A 51 2.92 -4.43 -17.47
CA ILE A 51 2.17 -4.95 -16.34
C ILE A 51 0.68 -5.16 -16.67
N ASP A 52 0.10 -4.32 -17.54
CA ASP A 52 -1.30 -4.45 -17.94
C ASP A 52 -1.60 -5.79 -18.63
N GLU A 53 -0.63 -6.32 -19.40
CA GLU A 53 -0.73 -7.65 -19.99
C GLU A 53 -0.63 -8.75 -18.94
N ALA A 54 0.24 -8.57 -17.95
CA ALA A 54 0.38 -9.50 -16.84
C ALA A 54 -0.89 -9.53 -15.96
N LEU A 55 -1.54 -8.38 -15.72
CA LEU A 55 -2.76 -8.29 -14.92
C LEU A 55 -4.01 -8.86 -15.60
N LYS A 56 -4.03 -9.00 -16.95
CA LYS A 56 -5.11 -9.71 -17.66
C LYS A 56 -5.18 -11.19 -17.26
N GLN A 57 -4.06 -11.75 -16.82
CA GLN A 57 -3.98 -13.10 -16.29
C GLN A 57 -3.85 -13.03 -14.75
N LYS A 58 -4.24 -14.11 -14.08
CA LYS A 58 -4.08 -14.18 -12.61
C LYS A 58 -2.61 -14.29 -12.24
N VAL A 59 -2.07 -13.26 -11.60
CA VAL A 59 -0.70 -13.26 -11.08
C VAL A 59 -0.63 -14.15 -9.84
N LEU A 60 0.19 -15.19 -9.87
CA LEU A 60 0.36 -16.15 -8.77
C LEU A 60 1.72 -16.02 -8.07
N GLU A 61 2.69 -15.38 -8.71
CA GLU A 61 4.04 -15.18 -8.19
C GLU A 61 4.31 -13.69 -7.96
N SER A 62 4.73 -13.35 -6.73
CA SER A 62 5.00 -11.95 -6.35
C SER A 62 6.20 -11.36 -7.08
N GLN A 63 7.15 -12.20 -7.50
CA GLN A 63 8.37 -11.79 -8.20
C GLN A 63 8.09 -11.24 -9.60
N ILE A 64 6.97 -11.65 -10.24
CA ILE A 64 6.53 -11.08 -11.53
C ILE A 64 6.33 -9.57 -11.37
N ILE A 65 5.70 -9.15 -10.28
CA ILE A 65 5.43 -7.74 -10.02
C ILE A 65 6.73 -6.99 -9.70
N ASP A 66 7.63 -7.61 -8.94
CA ASP A 66 8.94 -7.01 -8.60
C ASP A 66 9.84 -6.82 -9.84
N SER A 67 9.69 -7.67 -10.87
CA SER A 67 10.42 -7.53 -12.12
C SER A 67 9.84 -6.46 -13.05
N LEU A 68 8.53 -6.23 -13.01
CA LEU A 68 7.83 -5.30 -13.91
C LEU A 68 7.67 -3.89 -13.33
N LEU A 69 7.58 -3.74 -12.00
CA LEU A 69 7.33 -2.46 -11.32
C LEU A 69 8.36 -2.16 -10.23
N LYS A 70 8.69 -0.88 -10.09
CA LYS A 70 9.44 -0.36 -8.93
C LYS A 70 8.47 -0.08 -7.79
N ILE A 71 8.28 -1.03 -6.90
CA ILE A 71 7.29 -0.97 -5.85
C ILE A 71 7.85 -0.36 -4.58
N LYS A 72 7.11 0.60 -4.02
CA LYS A 72 7.26 1.07 -2.65
C LYS A 72 6.25 0.36 -1.74
N SER A 73 6.60 0.13 -0.48
CA SER A 73 5.71 -0.53 0.48
C SER A 73 5.65 0.26 1.78
N ASP A 74 4.45 0.39 2.34
CA ASP A 74 4.23 1.00 3.66
C ASP A 74 3.34 0.10 4.54
N ILE A 75 3.52 0.21 5.85
CA ILE A 75 2.79 -0.57 6.84
C ILE A 75 1.67 0.29 7.43
N LEU A 76 0.45 -0.25 7.43
CA LEU A 76 -0.69 0.41 8.06
C LEU A 76 -0.73 0.13 9.57
N ASN A 77 -1.07 1.15 10.35
CA ASN A 77 -1.22 1.06 11.80
C ASN A 77 -2.58 0.47 12.18
N ILE A 78 -2.67 -0.85 12.19
CA ILE A 78 -3.91 -1.59 12.46
C ILE A 78 -4.09 -2.02 13.91
N GLY A 79 -3.02 -1.95 14.72
CA GLY A 79 -3.03 -2.34 16.12
C GLY A 79 -3.81 -1.38 16.98
N GLN A 80 -4.11 -1.81 18.21
CA GLN A 80 -4.72 -0.96 19.21
C GLN A 80 -3.69 0.00 19.81
N ALA A 81 -4.11 1.19 20.21
CA ALA A 81 -3.31 2.11 21.00
C ALA A 81 -2.97 1.47 22.35
N LYS A 82 -1.74 1.66 22.83
CA LYS A 82 -1.29 1.04 24.08
C LYS A 82 -1.69 1.89 25.27
N GLY A 83 -2.49 1.28 26.19
CA GLY A 83 -2.69 1.70 27.56
C GLY A 83 -3.52 2.97 27.77
N LYS A 84 -3.88 3.18 29.06
CA LYS A 84 -4.66 4.32 29.54
C LYS A 84 -3.94 5.67 29.29
N PHE A 85 -2.61 5.64 29.23
CA PHE A 85 -1.74 6.82 29.06
C PHE A 85 -0.91 6.77 27.76
N GLY A 86 -1.20 5.87 26.83
CA GLY A 86 -0.36 5.58 25.64
C GLY A 86 -0.49 6.54 24.47
N GLY A 87 -0.88 7.80 24.69
CA GLY A 87 -0.84 8.86 23.68
C GLY A 87 -1.64 8.63 22.39
N GLY A 88 -2.55 7.69 22.38
CA GLY A 88 -3.48 7.47 21.27
C GLY A 88 -2.88 6.94 19.95
N LYS A 89 -1.57 6.81 19.81
CA LYS A 89 -0.92 6.29 18.59
C LYS A 89 -1.15 4.79 18.45
N ARG A 90 -1.65 4.38 17.29
CA ARG A 90 -1.85 2.97 16.95
C ARG A 90 -0.53 2.31 16.58
N ARG A 91 -0.43 1.01 16.85
CA ARG A 91 0.71 0.20 16.44
C ARG A 91 0.50 -0.38 15.05
N ALA A 92 1.60 -0.62 14.34
CA ALA A 92 1.60 -1.31 13.05
C ALA A 92 1.07 -2.75 13.15
N TRP A 93 1.24 -3.38 14.30
CA TRP A 93 0.92 -4.78 14.53
C TRP A 93 -0.30 -4.92 15.43
N ARG A 94 -1.23 -5.79 15.03
CA ARG A 94 -2.31 -6.25 15.90
C ARG A 94 -1.91 -7.59 16.51
N GLN A 95 -1.72 -7.61 17.80
CA GLN A 95 -1.47 -8.84 18.55
C GLN A 95 -2.79 -9.42 19.04
N THR A 96 -2.98 -10.72 18.84
CA THR A 96 -4.07 -11.51 19.42
C THR A 96 -3.48 -12.74 20.10
N GLN A 97 -4.11 -13.24 21.14
CA GLN A 97 -3.66 -14.42 21.88
C GLN A 97 -4.76 -15.48 21.85
N LYS A 98 -4.34 -16.73 21.70
CA LYS A 98 -5.17 -17.92 21.89
C LYS A 98 -4.72 -18.63 23.16
N LYS A 99 -5.63 -18.90 24.08
CA LYS A 99 -5.37 -19.66 25.28
C LYS A 99 -5.39 -21.15 24.95
N THR A 100 -4.33 -21.86 25.30
CA THR A 100 -4.19 -23.32 25.11
C THR A 100 -3.87 -23.98 26.45
N LYS A 101 -3.87 -25.31 26.51
CA LYS A 101 -3.47 -26.07 27.70
C LYS A 101 -2.07 -25.72 28.18
N GLU A 102 -1.17 -25.42 27.25
CA GLU A 102 0.26 -25.12 27.46
C GLU A 102 0.53 -23.64 27.68
N GLY A 103 -0.51 -22.79 27.71
CA GLY A 103 -0.39 -21.34 27.89
C GLY A 103 -0.93 -20.51 26.74
N ASN A 104 -0.53 -19.26 26.69
CA ASN A 104 -1.03 -18.30 25.69
C ASN A 104 -0.13 -18.31 24.43
N ILE A 105 -0.73 -18.59 23.28
CA ILE A 105 -0.04 -18.51 21.99
C ILE A 105 -0.36 -17.16 21.34
N PRO A 106 0.61 -16.21 21.26
CA PRO A 106 0.41 -14.94 20.60
C PRO A 106 0.44 -15.11 19.07
N THR A 107 -0.34 -14.30 18.38
CA THR A 107 -0.29 -14.18 16.92
C THR A 107 -0.33 -12.71 16.52
N PHE A 108 0.51 -12.36 15.55
CA PHE A 108 0.66 -11.00 15.03
C PHE A 108 0.01 -10.90 13.66
N THR A 109 -0.78 -9.85 13.46
CA THR A 109 -1.36 -9.51 12.17
C THR A 109 -0.77 -8.18 11.71
N CYS A 110 -0.38 -8.12 10.45
CA CYS A 110 0.13 -6.94 9.78
C CYS A 110 -0.68 -6.68 8.51
N MET A 111 -0.81 -5.42 8.12
CA MET A 111 -1.38 -5.00 6.85
C MET A 111 -0.37 -4.08 6.14
N VAL A 112 -0.09 -4.40 4.89
CA VAL A 112 0.88 -3.69 4.05
C VAL A 112 0.18 -3.22 2.80
N VAL A 113 0.49 -2.00 2.41
CA VAL A 113 0.14 -1.42 1.10
C VAL A 113 1.39 -1.40 0.24
N VAL A 114 1.25 -1.71 -1.01
CA VAL A 114 2.29 -1.59 -2.03
C VAL A 114 1.78 -0.74 -3.18
N GLY A 115 2.65 0.05 -3.77
CA GLY A 115 2.30 0.88 -4.93
C GLY A 115 3.55 1.42 -5.62
N ASP A 116 3.36 1.93 -6.82
CA ASP A 116 4.41 2.52 -7.66
C ASP A 116 4.36 4.05 -7.69
N GLU A 117 3.38 4.65 -7.01
CA GLU A 117 3.06 6.09 -7.08
C GLU A 117 2.61 6.56 -8.48
N ASP A 118 2.28 5.63 -9.37
CA ASP A 118 1.88 5.92 -10.77
C ASP A 118 0.59 5.20 -11.21
N GLY A 119 -0.22 4.76 -10.27
CA GLY A 119 -1.56 4.22 -10.57
C GLY A 119 -1.69 2.72 -10.38
N TYR A 120 -0.68 2.05 -9.83
CA TYR A 120 -0.81 0.65 -9.41
C TYR A 120 -0.72 0.55 -7.90
N ILE A 121 -1.68 -0.11 -7.28
CA ILE A 121 -1.77 -0.24 -5.83
C ILE A 121 -2.25 -1.63 -5.43
N GLY A 122 -1.73 -2.13 -4.31
CA GLY A 122 -2.14 -3.40 -3.75
C GLY A 122 -2.18 -3.37 -2.23
N LEU A 123 -3.12 -4.11 -1.65
CA LEU A 123 -3.31 -4.23 -0.21
C LEU A 123 -3.24 -5.69 0.21
N GLY A 124 -2.41 -5.98 1.21
CA GLY A 124 -2.27 -7.33 1.73
C GLY A 124 -2.27 -7.41 3.24
N SER A 125 -2.82 -8.48 3.77
CA SER A 125 -2.78 -8.77 5.20
C SER A 125 -2.11 -10.12 5.47
N GLY A 126 -1.23 -10.16 6.47
CA GLY A 126 -0.52 -11.36 6.90
C GLY A 126 -0.70 -11.63 8.38
N LYS A 127 -0.78 -12.91 8.76
CA LYS A 127 -0.84 -13.37 10.14
C LYS A 127 0.19 -14.46 10.38
N ALA A 128 0.97 -14.35 11.46
CA ALA A 128 1.95 -15.33 11.87
C ALA A 128 2.19 -15.30 13.39
N LYS A 129 2.98 -16.25 13.92
CA LYS A 129 3.39 -16.27 15.34
C LYS A 129 4.36 -15.13 15.66
N GLU A 130 5.14 -14.68 14.69
CA GLU A 130 6.13 -13.61 14.78
C GLU A 130 5.82 -12.44 13.85
N THR A 131 6.42 -11.28 14.11
CA THR A 131 6.18 -10.04 13.36
C THR A 131 6.78 -10.07 11.96
N LEU A 132 8.02 -10.56 11.79
CA LEU A 132 8.71 -10.61 10.51
C LEU A 132 8.00 -11.51 9.49
N PRO A 133 7.66 -12.79 9.82
CA PRO A 133 6.88 -13.63 8.89
C PRO A 133 5.49 -13.08 8.59
N ALA A 134 4.84 -12.39 9.54
CA ALA A 134 3.56 -11.75 9.30
C ALA A 134 3.67 -10.63 8.25
N ARG A 135 4.74 -9.81 8.33
CA ARG A 135 5.03 -8.76 7.35
C ARG A 135 5.34 -9.35 5.97
N ALA A 136 6.20 -10.35 5.87
CA ALA A 136 6.53 -11.01 4.62
C ALA A 136 5.29 -11.60 3.92
N LYS A 137 4.41 -12.26 4.68
CA LYS A 137 3.12 -12.76 4.17
C LYS A 137 2.19 -11.63 3.69
N ALA A 138 2.14 -10.50 4.43
CA ALA A 138 1.34 -9.34 4.05
C ALA A 138 1.84 -8.72 2.75
N LEU A 139 3.15 -8.52 2.63
CA LEU A 139 3.81 -7.97 1.45
C LEU A 139 3.55 -8.84 0.21
N ARG A 140 3.76 -10.16 0.33
CA ARG A 140 3.48 -11.09 -0.76
C ARG A 140 2.01 -11.02 -1.21
N LYS A 141 1.06 -10.99 -0.27
CA LYS A 141 -0.37 -10.86 -0.61
C LYS A 141 -0.70 -9.51 -1.24
N ALA A 142 -0.07 -8.43 -0.79
CA ALA A 142 -0.26 -7.11 -1.37
C ALA A 142 0.21 -7.07 -2.84
N LYS A 143 1.37 -7.66 -3.15
CA LYS A 143 1.87 -7.79 -4.52
C LYS A 143 0.94 -8.62 -5.40
N LEU A 144 0.42 -9.73 -4.89
CA LEU A 144 -0.53 -10.59 -5.63
C LEU A 144 -1.91 -9.93 -5.87
N GLY A 145 -2.26 -8.96 -5.04
CA GLY A 145 -3.52 -8.21 -5.13
C GLY A 145 -3.35 -6.81 -5.72
N ILE A 146 -2.33 -6.59 -6.55
CA ILE A 146 -2.14 -5.31 -7.24
C ILE A 146 -3.27 -5.11 -8.26
N MET A 147 -3.80 -3.88 -8.27
CA MET A 147 -4.78 -3.41 -9.23
C MET A 147 -4.35 -2.08 -9.82
N LYS A 148 -4.77 -1.82 -11.03
CA LYS A 148 -4.64 -0.52 -11.70
C LYS A 148 -5.74 0.39 -11.24
N ILE A 149 -5.45 1.68 -11.11
CA ILE A 149 -6.42 2.74 -10.83
C ILE A 149 -6.30 3.83 -11.89
N LYS A 150 -7.41 4.51 -12.16
CA LYS A 150 -7.43 5.68 -13.05
C LYS A 150 -7.32 6.94 -12.20
N ARG A 151 -6.39 7.80 -12.57
CA ARG A 151 -6.23 9.14 -12.02
C ARG A 151 -6.70 10.16 -13.04
N GLY A 152 -7.04 11.35 -12.60
CA GLY A 152 -7.50 12.42 -13.49
C GLY A 152 -7.39 13.78 -12.84
N CYS A 153 -7.96 14.78 -13.48
CA CYS A 153 -8.19 16.12 -12.96
C CYS A 153 -9.67 16.43 -13.19
N ALA A 154 -10.51 16.28 -12.17
CA ALA A 154 -11.95 16.43 -12.27
C ALA A 154 -12.53 17.44 -11.27
N SER A 155 -11.67 18.26 -10.65
CA SER A 155 -12.13 19.39 -9.84
C SER A 155 -12.55 20.53 -10.74
N PHE A 156 -13.71 21.14 -10.45
CA PHE A 156 -14.23 22.31 -11.19
C PHE A 156 -13.25 23.49 -11.20
N ASP A 157 -12.54 23.68 -10.09
CA ASP A 157 -11.62 24.80 -9.90
C ASP A 157 -10.20 24.52 -10.45
N CYS A 158 -9.97 23.37 -11.10
CA CYS A 158 -8.64 22.98 -11.55
C CYS A 158 -8.56 22.90 -13.08
N THR A 159 -7.63 23.65 -13.67
CA THR A 159 -7.36 23.69 -15.11
C THR A 159 -5.99 23.09 -15.49
N CYS A 160 -5.32 22.38 -14.56
CA CYS A 160 -3.94 21.93 -14.75
C CYS A 160 -3.76 20.81 -15.79
N GLY A 161 -4.81 20.00 -16.07
CA GLY A 161 -4.73 18.88 -17.01
C GLY A 161 -3.88 17.68 -16.52
N GLU A 162 -3.27 17.76 -15.34
CA GLU A 162 -2.45 16.70 -14.77
C GLU A 162 -3.29 15.63 -14.05
N ASN A 163 -2.80 14.39 -14.02
CA ASN A 163 -3.44 13.27 -13.33
C ASN A 163 -3.08 13.24 -11.83
N HIS A 164 -3.59 14.22 -11.04
CA HIS A 164 -3.22 14.38 -9.62
C HIS A 164 -4.31 13.93 -8.63
N THR A 165 -5.54 13.73 -9.09
CA THR A 165 -6.69 13.38 -8.25
C THR A 165 -7.48 12.20 -8.81
N VAL A 166 -8.65 11.91 -8.24
CA VAL A 166 -9.60 10.91 -8.76
C VAL A 166 -10.44 11.51 -9.89
N PRO A 167 -10.81 10.70 -10.92
CA PRO A 167 -11.51 11.22 -12.11
C PRO A 167 -12.98 11.61 -11.84
N TYR A 168 -13.58 11.11 -10.80
CA TYR A 168 -14.95 11.43 -10.35
C TYR A 168 -15.12 11.02 -8.89
N ILE A 169 -16.25 11.37 -8.29
CA ILE A 169 -16.57 10.98 -6.92
C ILE A 169 -16.79 9.48 -6.86
N VAL A 170 -15.99 8.80 -6.03
CA VAL A 170 -16.05 7.35 -5.84
C VAL A 170 -16.33 7.00 -4.39
N GLU A 171 -17.11 5.96 -4.17
CA GLU A 171 -17.47 5.47 -2.86
C GLU A 171 -17.13 3.98 -2.74
N GLY A 172 -16.45 3.61 -1.65
CA GLY A 172 -16.16 2.22 -1.28
C GLY A 172 -16.70 1.89 0.09
N LYS A 173 -17.12 0.64 0.30
CA LYS A 173 -17.68 0.15 1.55
C LYS A 173 -17.04 -1.17 1.94
N SER A 174 -16.62 -1.29 3.20
CA SER A 174 -16.16 -2.56 3.75
C SER A 174 -16.70 -2.74 5.17
N GLY A 175 -17.58 -3.71 5.36
CA GLY A 175 -18.35 -3.84 6.58
C GLY A 175 -19.22 -2.60 6.81
N SER A 176 -19.11 -1.97 7.99
CA SER A 176 -19.84 -0.72 8.31
C SER A 176 -19.07 0.54 7.87
N CYS A 177 -17.80 0.43 7.47
CA CYS A 177 -17.01 1.57 7.03
C CYS A 177 -17.35 1.93 5.58
N LYS A 178 -17.64 3.22 5.34
CA LYS A 178 -17.77 3.80 4.01
C LYS A 178 -16.71 4.86 3.84
N VAL A 179 -16.10 4.94 2.66
CA VAL A 179 -15.14 5.97 2.28
C VAL A 179 -15.58 6.55 0.95
N LYS A 180 -15.75 7.85 0.92
CA LYS A 180 -16.04 8.62 -0.29
C LYS A 180 -14.83 9.47 -0.61
N LEU A 181 -14.32 9.37 -1.82
CA LEU A 181 -13.22 10.18 -2.34
C LEU A 181 -13.81 11.19 -3.33
N ILE A 182 -13.47 12.45 -3.15
CA ILE A 182 -13.97 13.58 -3.94
C ILE A 182 -12.77 14.26 -4.58
N PRO A 183 -12.81 14.56 -5.90
CA PRO A 183 -11.75 15.29 -6.58
C PRO A 183 -11.47 16.63 -5.90
N ALA A 184 -10.20 17.00 -5.80
CA ALA A 184 -9.75 18.26 -5.22
C ALA A 184 -8.87 19.03 -6.23
N PRO A 185 -8.82 20.37 -6.17
CA PRO A 185 -7.92 21.15 -6.98
C PRO A 185 -6.46 20.92 -6.61
N GLN A 186 -5.56 21.22 -7.53
CA GLN A 186 -4.12 21.09 -7.34
C GLN A 186 -3.64 21.94 -6.15
N GLY A 187 -2.77 21.38 -5.33
CA GLY A 187 -2.23 22.05 -4.14
C GLY A 187 -3.03 21.86 -2.85
N THR A 188 -4.22 21.23 -2.92
CA THR A 188 -5.02 20.94 -1.71
C THR A 188 -4.35 19.90 -0.80
N GLY A 189 -3.57 19.00 -1.39
CA GLY A 189 -2.98 17.89 -0.68
C GLY A 189 -3.99 16.79 -0.32
N LEU A 190 -3.56 15.82 0.46
CA LEU A 190 -4.39 14.69 0.87
C LEU A 190 -5.18 15.03 2.13
N VAL A 191 -6.46 15.33 1.99
CA VAL A 191 -7.40 15.55 3.10
C VAL A 191 -8.10 14.24 3.43
N ALA A 192 -7.41 13.38 4.16
CA ALA A 192 -7.86 12.04 4.50
C ALA A 192 -7.30 11.58 5.87
N GLY A 193 -7.83 10.51 6.42
CA GLY A 193 -7.26 9.88 7.62
C GLY A 193 -5.86 9.31 7.34
N ASP A 194 -4.98 9.27 8.34
CA ASP A 194 -3.55 8.94 8.19
C ASP A 194 -3.29 7.63 7.43
N GLU A 195 -4.08 6.59 7.69
CA GLU A 195 -3.92 5.32 7.00
C GLU A 195 -4.41 5.36 5.54
N CYS A 196 -5.45 6.16 5.27
CA CYS A 196 -5.89 6.42 3.89
C CYS A 196 -4.87 7.28 3.13
N LYS A 197 -4.21 8.25 3.79
CA LYS A 197 -3.12 9.04 3.18
C LYS A 197 -1.99 8.15 2.65
N LYS A 198 -1.59 7.11 3.41
CA LYS A 198 -0.56 6.16 2.96
C LYS A 198 -0.99 5.42 1.69
N ILE A 199 -2.25 4.98 1.65
CA ILE A 199 -2.82 4.30 0.48
C ILE A 199 -2.83 5.24 -0.72
N LEU A 200 -3.38 6.46 -0.57
CA LEU A 200 -3.52 7.44 -1.64
C LEU A 200 -2.16 7.92 -2.17
N LYS A 201 -1.17 8.11 -1.28
CA LYS A 201 0.19 8.47 -1.68
C LYS A 201 0.83 7.40 -2.54
N LEU A 202 0.74 6.12 -2.14
CA LEU A 202 1.28 5.00 -2.92
C LEU A 202 0.50 4.74 -4.21
N ALA A 203 -0.75 5.19 -4.29
CA ALA A 203 -1.56 5.19 -5.51
C ALA A 203 -1.17 6.29 -6.50
N GLY A 204 -0.35 7.27 -6.08
CA GLY A 204 0.05 8.42 -6.88
C GLY A 204 -0.99 9.54 -6.94
N ILE A 205 -1.93 9.55 -5.99
CA ILE A 205 -2.90 10.64 -5.82
C ILE A 205 -2.28 11.69 -4.91
N ARG A 206 -2.28 12.95 -5.35
CA ARG A 206 -1.70 14.08 -4.61
C ARG A 206 -2.75 14.92 -3.91
N ASP A 207 -3.91 15.10 -4.54
CA ASP A 207 -4.97 15.99 -4.08
C ASP A 207 -6.31 15.28 -4.05
N VAL A 208 -6.93 15.17 -2.86
CA VAL A 208 -8.23 14.55 -2.70
C VAL A 208 -8.89 14.99 -1.40
N TYR A 209 -10.21 15.20 -1.44
CA TYR A 209 -11.04 15.25 -0.25
C TYR A 209 -11.61 13.89 0.07
N SER A 210 -11.68 13.52 1.34
CA SER A 210 -12.29 12.27 1.75
C SER A 210 -13.34 12.47 2.83
N VAL A 211 -14.46 11.80 2.66
CA VAL A 211 -15.49 11.67 3.70
C VAL A 211 -15.53 10.22 4.12
N SER A 212 -15.43 9.96 5.40
CA SER A 212 -15.51 8.60 5.95
C SER A 212 -16.66 8.50 6.94
N ASP A 213 -17.42 7.41 6.84
CA ASP A 213 -18.60 7.15 7.69
C ASP A 213 -18.54 5.75 8.31
N GLY A 214 -19.36 5.52 9.35
CA GLY A 214 -19.44 4.26 10.06
C GLY A 214 -18.30 4.05 11.08
N GLN A 215 -17.91 2.78 11.31
CA GLN A 215 -16.93 2.41 12.34
C GLN A 215 -15.49 2.66 11.89
N LYS A 216 -15.08 3.91 11.83
CA LYS A 216 -13.74 4.38 11.36
C LYS A 216 -12.58 3.83 12.20
N ARG A 217 -12.83 3.42 13.45
CA ARG A 217 -11.79 2.85 14.33
C ARG A 217 -11.29 1.50 13.83
N THR A 218 -12.07 0.79 13.00
CA THR A 218 -11.65 -0.47 12.39
C THR A 218 -10.79 -0.17 11.15
N THR A 219 -9.51 0.13 11.36
CA THR A 219 -8.58 0.52 10.28
C THR A 219 -8.45 -0.51 9.16
N ILE A 220 -8.60 -1.80 9.46
CA ILE A 220 -8.60 -2.87 8.44
C ILE A 220 -9.75 -2.67 7.45
N ASN A 221 -10.96 -2.38 7.96
CA ASN A 221 -12.11 -2.15 7.10
C ASN A 221 -12.03 -0.80 6.39
N LEU A 222 -11.52 0.23 7.07
CA LEU A 222 -11.27 1.54 6.47
C LEU A 222 -10.32 1.45 5.27
N ALA A 223 -9.20 0.73 5.43
CA ALA A 223 -8.24 0.50 4.34
C ALA A 223 -8.86 -0.28 3.18
N LYS A 224 -9.65 -1.32 3.47
CA LYS A 224 -10.35 -2.08 2.43
C LYS A 224 -11.41 -1.22 1.71
N ALA A 225 -12.17 -0.40 2.43
CA ALA A 225 -13.15 0.52 1.84
C ALA A 225 -12.47 1.55 0.91
N CYS A 226 -11.30 2.07 1.31
CA CYS A 226 -10.50 2.96 0.47
C CYS A 226 -10.04 2.25 -0.81
N MET A 227 -9.55 1.00 -0.72
CA MET A 227 -9.16 0.21 -1.89
C MET A 227 -10.34 -0.10 -2.82
N GLU A 228 -11.51 -0.40 -2.26
CA GLU A 228 -12.73 -0.62 -3.05
C GLU A 228 -13.20 0.66 -3.74
N ALA A 229 -13.08 1.83 -3.08
CA ALA A 229 -13.35 3.11 -3.73
C ALA A 229 -12.41 3.32 -4.93
N LEU A 230 -11.10 3.03 -4.76
CA LEU A 230 -10.11 3.15 -5.83
C LEU A 230 -10.35 2.15 -6.97
N SER A 231 -10.77 0.91 -6.70
CA SER A 231 -11.08 -0.06 -7.77
C SER A 231 -12.20 0.42 -8.68
N LYS A 232 -13.20 1.10 -8.13
CA LYS A 232 -14.33 1.64 -8.91
C LYS A 232 -13.93 2.74 -9.89
N THR A 233 -12.72 3.33 -9.76
CA THR A 233 -12.24 4.29 -10.76
C THR A 233 -12.02 3.67 -12.14
N MET A 234 -11.84 2.34 -12.21
CA MET A 234 -11.68 1.59 -13.46
C MET A 234 -13.01 1.09 -14.05
N GLU A 235 -14.07 0.94 -13.21
CA GLU A 235 -15.33 0.31 -13.63
C GLU A 235 -16.26 1.25 -14.41
N LYS A 236 -16.11 2.57 -14.22
CA LYS A 236 -16.92 3.57 -14.93
C LYS A 236 -16.20 4.09 -16.18
N ILE A 237 -16.27 3.33 -17.25
CA ILE A 237 -16.01 3.80 -18.63
C ILE A 237 -17.18 3.36 -19.49
#